data_7377a8dd1e629423e0a266734102f4c7
#
_entry.id   7377a8dd1e629423e0a266734102f4c7
#
_cell.length_a   1.000
_cell.length_b   1.000
_cell.length_c   1.000
_cell.angle_alpha   90.00
_cell.angle_beta   90.00
_cell.angle_gamma   90.00
#
_symmetry.space_group_name_H-M   'P 1'
#
loop_
_entity.id
_entity.type
_entity.pdbx_description
1 polymer ?
#
loop_
_entity_poly.entity_id
_entity_poly.type
_entity_poly.pdbx_seq_one_letter_code
_entity_poly.pdbx_strand_id
1 'polypeptide(L)'
;MSRARTEMIDATRARLIASARQAFATQGYANTSMDDFTARAGLTRGALYHHFGDKKGLLAAVVAELDAEMDARLQGISDQAQDPWSGFCERCRAYLRMAQDGEIQRIVLQDAPAVLGDTGSQQQCVESLRQLLEAMMQAGVIQQAPSVALAQLINGSLVNTALWIARDEQPNLRLQEGLQALELLLQGLKQPVTPAV
;
A
#
# COMPACT_ATOMS: atom_id res chain seq x y z
N MET A 1 -1.16 23.01 -25.77
CA MET A 1 0.28 22.89 -25.45
C MET A 1 0.90 21.87 -26.37
N SER A 2 2.16 22.02 -26.82
CA SER A 2 2.80 21.05 -27.70
C SER A 2 3.04 19.73 -26.92
N ARG A 3 2.80 18.58 -27.56
CA ARG A 3 3.03 17.21 -27.03
C ARG A 3 4.42 17.04 -26.40
N ALA A 4 5.44 17.57 -27.06
CA ALA A 4 6.82 17.55 -26.56
C ALA A 4 7.01 18.29 -25.23
N ARG A 5 6.25 19.36 -24.98
CA ARG A 5 6.31 20.12 -23.72
C ARG A 5 5.68 19.33 -22.56
N THR A 6 4.58 18.63 -22.83
CA THR A 6 3.94 17.77 -21.83
C THR A 6 4.85 16.61 -21.46
N GLU A 7 5.42 15.92 -22.45
CA GLU A 7 6.37 14.80 -22.25
C GLU A 7 7.61 15.23 -21.42
N MET A 8 8.12 16.44 -21.65
CA MET A 8 9.25 16.98 -20.87
C MET A 8 8.85 17.30 -19.41
N ILE A 9 7.64 17.80 -19.18
CA ILE A 9 7.09 18.07 -17.85
C ILE A 9 6.95 16.76 -17.08
N ASP A 10 6.37 15.73 -17.69
CA ASP A 10 6.17 14.42 -17.08
C ASP A 10 7.52 13.73 -16.77
N ALA A 11 8.48 13.81 -17.67
CA ALA A 11 9.83 13.30 -17.44
C ALA A 11 10.54 13.99 -16.28
N THR A 12 10.38 15.31 -16.16
CA THR A 12 10.94 16.10 -15.05
C THR A 12 10.30 15.69 -13.72
N ARG A 13 8.97 15.56 -13.71
CA ARG A 13 8.21 15.12 -12.53
C ARG A 13 8.64 13.72 -12.07
N ALA A 14 8.75 12.76 -12.99
CA ALA A 14 9.19 11.39 -12.68
C ALA A 14 10.61 11.35 -12.09
N ARG A 15 11.55 12.14 -12.62
CA ARG A 15 12.92 12.24 -12.09
C ARG A 15 12.95 12.79 -10.66
N LEU A 16 12.12 13.78 -10.35
CA LEU A 16 12.01 14.32 -8.99
C LEU A 16 11.43 13.31 -8.02
N ILE A 17 10.38 12.58 -8.41
CA ILE A 17 9.79 11.51 -7.59
C ILE A 17 10.82 10.41 -7.33
N ALA A 18 11.52 9.91 -8.35
CA ALA A 18 12.52 8.86 -8.20
C ALA A 18 13.67 9.28 -7.26
N SER A 19 14.16 10.53 -7.39
CA SER A 19 15.20 11.07 -6.50
C SER A 19 14.71 11.18 -5.05
N ALA A 20 13.49 11.66 -4.85
CA ALA A 20 12.88 11.80 -3.54
C ALA A 20 12.60 10.43 -2.89
N ARG A 21 12.06 9.49 -3.66
CA ARG A 21 11.81 8.11 -3.23
C ARG A 21 13.07 7.48 -2.66
N GLN A 22 14.18 7.53 -3.39
CA GLN A 22 15.46 7.00 -2.93
C GLN A 22 15.94 7.71 -1.64
N ALA A 23 15.83 9.04 -1.56
CA ALA A 23 16.27 9.78 -0.39
C ALA A 23 15.38 9.52 0.85
N PHE A 24 14.05 9.46 0.67
CA PHE A 24 13.13 9.12 1.76
C PHE A 24 13.36 7.70 2.27
N ALA A 25 13.55 6.71 1.38
CA ALA A 25 13.84 5.35 1.76
C ALA A 25 15.12 5.23 2.59
N THR A 26 16.20 5.94 2.22
CA THR A 26 17.51 5.81 2.85
C THR A 26 17.70 6.69 4.08
N GLN A 27 17.18 7.92 4.08
CA GLN A 27 17.40 8.92 5.12
C GLN A 27 16.17 9.25 5.96
N GLY A 28 14.98 8.90 5.43
CA GLY A 28 13.69 9.28 5.98
C GLY A 28 13.29 10.72 5.67
N TYR A 29 11.99 11.00 5.79
CA TYR A 29 11.44 12.31 5.48
C TYR A 29 12.11 13.44 6.27
N ALA A 30 12.29 13.29 7.57
CA ALA A 30 12.80 14.36 8.44
C ALA A 30 14.20 14.85 8.03
N ASN A 31 15.08 13.93 7.61
CA ASN A 31 16.50 14.21 7.34
C ASN A 31 16.80 14.60 5.89
N THR A 32 15.81 14.79 5.05
CA THR A 32 15.99 15.21 3.65
C THR A 32 15.59 16.67 3.45
N SER A 33 16.16 17.34 2.45
CA SER A 33 15.84 18.72 2.09
C SER A 33 15.42 18.83 0.63
N MET A 34 14.72 19.94 0.29
CA MET A 34 14.33 20.23 -1.09
C MET A 34 15.56 20.43 -2.00
N ASP A 35 16.70 20.86 -1.44
CA ASP A 35 17.94 21.04 -2.17
C ASP A 35 18.59 19.70 -2.56
N ASP A 36 18.52 18.72 -1.65
CA ASP A 36 19.08 17.38 -1.92
C ASP A 36 18.39 16.72 -3.12
N PHE A 37 17.07 16.89 -3.23
CA PHE A 37 16.32 16.31 -4.35
C PHE A 37 16.68 16.95 -5.68
N THR A 38 16.78 18.29 -5.70
CA THR A 38 17.11 19.02 -6.94
C THR A 38 18.53 18.75 -7.40
N ALA A 39 19.49 18.72 -6.46
CA ALA A 39 20.89 18.42 -6.76
C ALA A 39 21.04 17.01 -7.33
N ARG A 40 20.42 16.01 -6.72
CA ARG A 40 20.46 14.61 -7.20
C ARG A 40 19.76 14.41 -8.53
N ALA A 41 18.64 15.11 -8.76
CA ALA A 41 17.89 15.04 -10.01
C ALA A 41 18.53 15.86 -11.15
N GLY A 42 19.50 16.72 -10.85
CA GLY A 42 20.05 17.68 -11.80
C GLY A 42 19.01 18.67 -12.29
N LEU A 43 18.14 19.14 -11.42
CA LEU A 43 17.01 20.02 -11.69
C LEU A 43 17.05 21.28 -10.79
N THR A 44 16.22 22.28 -11.12
CA THR A 44 16.16 23.51 -10.35
C THR A 44 15.13 23.46 -9.23
N ARG A 45 15.35 24.22 -8.14
CA ARG A 45 14.35 24.42 -7.09
C ARG A 45 13.00 24.90 -7.66
N GLY A 46 13.02 25.81 -8.64
CA GLY A 46 11.79 26.29 -9.27
C GLY A 46 10.95 25.20 -9.90
N ALA A 47 11.59 24.23 -10.56
CA ALA A 47 10.88 23.07 -11.12
C ALA A 47 10.21 22.23 -10.01
N LEU A 48 10.92 21.98 -8.90
CA LEU A 48 10.38 21.20 -7.79
C LEU A 48 9.18 21.88 -7.12
N TYR A 49 9.28 23.18 -6.81
CA TYR A 49 8.17 23.95 -6.25
C TYR A 49 6.99 24.06 -7.21
N HIS A 50 7.25 24.17 -8.51
CA HIS A 50 6.21 24.21 -9.54
C HIS A 50 5.41 22.89 -9.60
N HIS A 51 6.07 21.73 -9.43
CA HIS A 51 5.42 20.41 -9.54
C HIS A 51 4.73 19.97 -8.25
N PHE A 52 5.31 20.27 -7.10
CA PHE A 52 4.89 19.66 -5.82
C PHE A 52 4.54 20.66 -4.72
N GLY A 53 4.81 21.95 -4.93
CA GLY A 53 4.57 22.99 -3.94
C GLY A 53 5.58 23.01 -2.80
N ASP A 54 5.70 21.89 -2.10
CA ASP A 54 6.60 21.74 -0.96
C ASP A 54 7.09 20.28 -0.79
N LYS A 55 7.87 20.04 0.26
CA LYS A 55 8.37 18.69 0.61
C LYS A 55 7.24 17.70 0.94
N LYS A 56 6.16 18.21 1.54
CA LYS A 56 4.98 17.39 1.89
C LYS A 56 4.25 16.96 0.63
N GLY A 57 4.05 17.86 -0.35
CA GLY A 57 3.47 17.52 -1.64
C GLY A 57 4.32 16.53 -2.44
N LEU A 58 5.67 16.64 -2.35
CA LEU A 58 6.58 15.67 -2.95
C LEU A 58 6.46 14.28 -2.27
N LEU A 59 6.37 14.23 -0.93
CA LEU A 59 6.12 12.97 -0.23
C LEU A 59 4.78 12.36 -0.65
N ALA A 60 3.73 13.15 -0.74
CA ALA A 60 2.41 12.67 -1.18
C ALA A 60 2.47 12.04 -2.58
N ALA A 61 3.24 12.62 -3.50
CA ALA A 61 3.44 12.07 -4.84
C ALA A 61 4.23 10.74 -4.83
N VAL A 62 5.25 10.63 -3.99
CA VAL A 62 6.02 9.38 -3.79
C VAL A 62 5.13 8.29 -3.20
N VAL A 63 4.33 8.62 -2.18
CA VAL A 63 3.39 7.67 -1.55
C VAL A 63 2.35 7.19 -2.56
N ALA A 64 1.77 8.09 -3.36
CA ALA A 64 0.79 7.72 -4.38
C ALA A 64 1.37 6.77 -5.45
N GLU A 65 2.66 6.91 -5.82
CA GLU A 65 3.33 5.99 -6.73
C GLU A 65 3.54 4.62 -6.07
N LEU A 66 4.01 4.57 -4.82
CA LEU A 66 4.18 3.33 -4.06
C LEU A 66 2.84 2.62 -3.81
N ASP A 67 1.80 3.34 -3.44
CA ASP A 67 0.45 2.78 -3.25
C ASP A 67 -0.06 2.15 -4.56
N ALA A 68 0.12 2.82 -5.70
CA ALA A 68 -0.26 2.28 -7.01
C ALA A 68 0.54 1.00 -7.39
N GLU A 69 1.84 0.96 -7.09
CA GLU A 69 2.67 -0.23 -7.29
C GLU A 69 2.23 -1.40 -6.39
N MET A 70 1.94 -1.11 -5.11
CA MET A 70 1.43 -2.10 -4.17
C MET A 70 0.07 -2.65 -4.62
N ASP A 71 -0.85 -1.78 -5.01
CA ASP A 71 -2.17 -2.18 -5.50
C ASP A 71 -2.08 -3.03 -6.76
N ALA A 72 -1.25 -2.65 -7.73
CA ALA A 72 -1.04 -3.41 -8.96
C ALA A 72 -0.48 -4.82 -8.65
N ARG A 73 0.46 -4.92 -7.72
CA ARG A 73 1.02 -6.20 -7.27
C ARG A 73 -0.04 -7.08 -6.60
N LEU A 74 -0.84 -6.50 -5.70
CA LEU A 74 -1.91 -7.21 -5.00
C LEU A 74 -3.03 -7.63 -5.94
N GLN A 75 -3.38 -6.82 -6.94
CA GLN A 75 -4.35 -7.15 -7.96
C GLN A 75 -3.84 -8.30 -8.83
N GLY A 76 -2.58 -8.25 -9.29
CA GLY A 76 -1.97 -9.32 -10.06
C GLY A 76 -1.97 -10.68 -9.34
N ILE A 77 -1.81 -10.69 -8.01
CA ILE A 77 -1.94 -11.91 -7.20
C ILE A 77 -3.38 -12.45 -7.24
N SER A 78 -4.38 -11.57 -7.12
CA SER A 78 -5.78 -11.96 -7.18
C SER A 78 -6.16 -12.51 -8.56
N ASP A 79 -5.68 -11.89 -9.64
CA ASP A 79 -6.00 -12.26 -11.03
C ASP A 79 -5.35 -13.58 -11.46
N GLN A 80 -4.21 -13.94 -10.89
CA GLN A 80 -3.48 -15.18 -11.19
C GLN A 80 -3.92 -16.38 -10.34
N ALA A 81 -4.77 -16.16 -9.36
CA ALA A 81 -5.23 -17.21 -8.45
C ALA A 81 -6.19 -18.19 -9.16
N GLN A 82 -6.19 -19.45 -8.69
CA GLN A 82 -7.06 -20.51 -9.24
C GLN A 82 -8.54 -20.29 -8.89
N ASP A 83 -8.81 -19.65 -7.76
CA ASP A 83 -10.15 -19.33 -7.28
C ASP A 83 -10.15 -18.01 -6.47
N PRO A 84 -11.30 -17.34 -6.33
CA PRO A 84 -11.40 -16.07 -5.64
C PRO A 84 -10.95 -16.09 -4.18
N TRP A 85 -11.19 -17.19 -3.46
CA TRP A 85 -10.81 -17.32 -2.07
C TRP A 85 -9.29 -17.41 -1.89
N SER A 86 -8.65 -18.27 -2.67
CA SER A 86 -7.18 -18.41 -2.66
C SER A 86 -6.49 -17.09 -3.04
N GLY A 87 -7.03 -16.38 -4.03
CA GLY A 87 -6.54 -15.06 -4.43
C GLY A 87 -6.66 -14.02 -3.33
N PHE A 88 -7.80 -13.97 -2.67
CA PHE A 88 -8.03 -13.07 -1.55
C PHE A 88 -7.09 -13.35 -0.36
N CYS A 89 -6.95 -14.60 0.02
CA CYS A 89 -6.03 -15.00 1.10
C CYS A 89 -4.58 -14.65 0.77
N GLU A 90 -4.12 -14.94 -0.46
CA GLU A 90 -2.73 -14.65 -0.86
C GLU A 90 -2.48 -13.14 -0.99
N ARG A 91 -3.46 -12.36 -1.45
CA ARG A 91 -3.41 -10.89 -1.43
C ARG A 91 -3.19 -10.36 0.00
N CYS A 92 -3.94 -10.86 0.98
CA CYS A 92 -3.79 -10.45 2.38
C CYS A 92 -2.40 -10.85 2.95
N ARG A 93 -1.92 -12.06 2.64
CA ARG A 93 -0.56 -12.49 3.03
C ARG A 93 0.52 -11.65 2.38
N ALA A 94 0.37 -11.35 1.10
CA ALA A 94 1.32 -10.52 0.35
C ALA A 94 1.40 -9.11 0.92
N TYR A 95 0.28 -8.51 1.35
CA TYR A 95 0.28 -7.22 2.01
C TYR A 95 1.14 -7.23 3.30
N LEU A 96 1.00 -8.24 4.15
CA LEU A 96 1.84 -8.35 5.35
C LEU A 96 3.33 -8.56 5.02
N ARG A 97 3.65 -9.32 3.96
CA ARG A 97 5.04 -9.50 3.52
C ARG A 97 5.67 -8.19 3.01
N MET A 98 4.87 -7.28 2.45
CA MET A 98 5.36 -5.96 2.03
C MET A 98 5.86 -5.10 3.22
N ALA A 99 5.42 -5.37 4.45
CA ALA A 99 5.93 -4.71 5.65
C ALA A 99 7.43 -4.96 5.91
N GLN A 100 8.04 -5.95 5.26
CA GLN A 100 9.48 -6.22 5.31
C GLN A 100 10.28 -5.48 4.23
N ASP A 101 9.62 -4.89 3.24
CA ASP A 101 10.28 -4.02 2.27
C ASP A 101 10.68 -2.71 2.94
N GLY A 102 12.00 -2.42 2.96
CA GLY A 102 12.53 -1.27 3.67
C GLY A 102 12.00 0.08 3.16
N GLU A 103 11.67 0.17 1.88
CA GLU A 103 11.09 1.37 1.28
C GLU A 103 9.62 1.56 1.72
N ILE A 104 8.81 0.51 1.62
CA ILE A 104 7.41 0.51 2.08
C ILE A 104 7.36 0.79 3.58
N GLN A 105 8.20 0.10 4.36
CA GLN A 105 8.30 0.30 5.80
C GLN A 105 8.57 1.76 6.17
N ARG A 106 9.58 2.37 5.54
CA ARG A 106 10.00 3.71 5.87
C ARG A 106 9.02 4.77 5.37
N ILE A 107 8.67 4.72 4.08
CA ILE A 107 7.89 5.78 3.43
C ILE A 107 6.40 5.61 3.74
N VAL A 108 5.83 4.43 3.45
CA VAL A 108 4.38 4.22 3.51
C VAL A 108 3.89 3.98 4.93
N LEU A 109 4.61 3.14 5.69
CA LEU A 109 4.15 2.73 7.02
C LEU A 109 4.60 3.68 8.15
N GLN A 110 5.71 4.40 8.00
CA GLN A 110 6.24 5.29 9.06
C GLN A 110 6.08 6.78 8.73
N ASP A 111 6.68 7.26 7.64
CA ASP A 111 6.73 8.69 7.34
C ASP A 111 5.38 9.24 6.84
N ALA A 112 4.67 8.53 5.96
CA ALA A 112 3.41 9.01 5.39
C ALA A 112 2.32 9.26 6.45
N PRO A 113 1.99 8.35 7.37
CA PRO A 113 0.99 8.61 8.40
C PRO A 113 1.38 9.77 9.33
N ALA A 114 2.67 9.89 9.66
CA ALA A 114 3.16 10.94 10.54
C ALA A 114 3.12 12.35 9.91
N VAL A 115 3.31 12.45 8.60
CA VAL A 115 3.44 13.74 7.88
C VAL A 115 2.16 14.12 7.14
N LEU A 116 1.54 13.17 6.46
CA LEU A 116 0.38 13.42 5.60
C LEU A 116 -0.95 13.25 6.35
N GLY A 117 -0.98 12.38 7.38
CA GLY A 117 -2.22 11.96 8.01
C GLY A 117 -3.01 11.00 7.10
N ASP A 118 -4.34 11.10 7.13
CA ASP A 118 -5.20 10.33 6.23
C ASP A 118 -5.12 10.90 4.81
N THR A 119 -4.64 10.09 3.87
CA THR A 119 -4.46 10.46 2.45
C THR A 119 -5.60 10.01 1.54
N GLY A 120 -6.65 9.38 2.11
CA GLY A 120 -7.75 8.81 1.31
C GLY A 120 -7.37 7.49 0.62
N SER A 121 -6.11 7.10 0.56
CA SER A 121 -5.68 5.80 -0.01
C SER A 121 -6.28 4.62 0.76
N GLN A 122 -6.45 4.76 2.08
CA GLN A 122 -7.13 3.76 2.91
C GLN A 122 -8.58 3.53 2.48
N GLN A 123 -9.31 4.57 2.08
CA GLN A 123 -10.68 4.43 1.59
C GLN A 123 -10.75 3.64 0.28
N GLN A 124 -9.79 3.84 -0.62
CA GLN A 124 -9.70 3.10 -1.87
C GLN A 124 -9.38 1.62 -1.63
N CYS A 125 -8.47 1.31 -0.69
CA CYS A 125 -8.18 -0.07 -0.27
C CYS A 125 -9.41 -0.76 0.32
N VAL A 126 -10.15 -0.08 1.21
CA VAL A 126 -11.40 -0.59 1.80
C VAL A 126 -12.45 -0.85 0.72
N GLU A 127 -12.61 0.04 -0.26
CA GLU A 127 -13.56 -0.14 -1.35
C GLU A 127 -13.20 -1.35 -2.24
N SER A 128 -11.91 -1.52 -2.57
CA SER A 128 -11.42 -2.69 -3.31
C SER A 128 -11.71 -3.99 -2.55
N LEU A 129 -11.42 -4.03 -1.24
CA LEU A 129 -11.73 -5.19 -0.38
C LEU A 129 -13.24 -5.46 -0.31
N ARG A 130 -14.07 -4.42 -0.17
CA ARG A 130 -15.52 -4.53 -0.13
C ARG A 130 -16.06 -5.23 -1.39
N GLN A 131 -15.60 -4.82 -2.57
CA GLN A 131 -16.03 -5.41 -3.84
C GLN A 131 -15.64 -6.90 -3.94
N LEU A 132 -14.42 -7.27 -3.53
CA LEU A 132 -13.98 -8.67 -3.50
C LEU A 132 -14.81 -9.50 -2.52
N LEU A 133 -15.09 -8.98 -1.33
CA LEU A 133 -15.90 -9.67 -0.33
C LEU A 133 -17.34 -9.86 -0.80
N GLU A 134 -17.96 -8.84 -1.42
CA GLU A 134 -19.30 -8.96 -1.97
C GLU A 134 -19.40 -10.01 -3.07
N ALA A 135 -18.44 -10.04 -3.98
CA ALA A 135 -18.40 -11.07 -5.02
C ALA A 135 -18.30 -12.49 -4.43
N MET A 136 -17.47 -12.67 -3.38
CA MET A 136 -17.34 -13.96 -2.69
C MET A 136 -18.60 -14.35 -1.89
N MET A 137 -19.28 -13.38 -1.27
CA MET A 137 -20.59 -13.61 -0.61
C MET A 137 -21.67 -14.01 -1.61
N GLN A 138 -21.75 -13.34 -2.76
CA GLN A 138 -22.69 -13.66 -3.83
C GLN A 138 -22.45 -15.05 -4.42
N ALA A 139 -21.18 -15.44 -4.54
CA ALA A 139 -20.78 -16.79 -4.99
C ALA A 139 -20.92 -17.88 -3.91
N GLY A 140 -21.34 -17.53 -2.68
CA GLY A 140 -21.47 -18.50 -1.57
C GLY A 140 -20.14 -19.04 -1.04
N VAL A 141 -19.03 -18.38 -1.32
CA VAL A 141 -17.67 -18.77 -0.89
C VAL A 141 -17.46 -18.45 0.59
N ILE A 142 -17.97 -17.28 1.02
CA ILE A 142 -17.91 -16.83 2.40
C ILE A 142 -19.30 -16.53 2.96
N GLN A 143 -19.39 -16.44 4.29
CA GLN A 143 -20.61 -16.11 4.99
C GLN A 143 -21.11 -14.71 4.66
N GLN A 144 -22.42 -14.50 4.69
CA GLN A 144 -23.03 -13.19 4.51
C GLN A 144 -22.72 -12.29 5.73
N ALA A 145 -22.22 -11.09 5.47
CA ALA A 145 -21.90 -10.10 6.49
C ALA A 145 -22.06 -8.68 5.92
N PRO A 146 -22.16 -7.64 6.76
CA PRO A 146 -22.09 -6.26 6.30
C PRO A 146 -20.74 -5.98 5.62
N SER A 147 -20.70 -5.91 4.29
CA SER A 147 -19.47 -5.88 3.47
C SER A 147 -18.56 -4.71 3.81
N VAL A 148 -19.11 -3.51 4.05
CA VAL A 148 -18.34 -2.33 4.43
C VAL A 148 -17.65 -2.53 5.79
N ALA A 149 -18.37 -3.04 6.79
CA ALA A 149 -17.81 -3.28 8.11
C ALA A 149 -16.72 -4.36 8.08
N LEU A 150 -16.96 -5.45 7.31
CA LEU A 150 -15.97 -6.52 7.17
C LEU A 150 -14.71 -6.03 6.44
N ALA A 151 -14.85 -5.23 5.38
CA ALA A 151 -13.72 -4.62 4.67
C ALA A 151 -12.91 -3.69 5.58
N GLN A 152 -13.56 -2.87 6.40
CA GLN A 152 -12.91 -2.00 7.37
C GLN A 152 -12.13 -2.80 8.43
N LEU A 153 -12.71 -3.87 8.97
CA LEU A 153 -12.04 -4.73 9.95
C LEU A 153 -10.81 -5.42 9.35
N ILE A 154 -10.95 -5.97 8.14
CA ILE A 154 -9.83 -6.64 7.46
C ILE A 154 -8.73 -5.64 7.14
N ASN A 155 -9.05 -4.49 6.53
CA ASN A 155 -8.07 -3.47 6.22
C ASN A 155 -7.37 -2.96 7.46
N GLY A 156 -8.11 -2.63 8.51
CA GLY A 156 -7.55 -2.17 9.78
C GLY A 156 -6.62 -3.19 10.43
N SER A 157 -7.00 -4.47 10.44
CA SER A 157 -6.16 -5.53 10.98
C SER A 157 -4.87 -5.72 10.16
N LEU A 158 -4.94 -5.68 8.83
CA LEU A 158 -3.78 -5.77 7.95
C LEU A 158 -2.81 -4.60 8.15
N VAL A 159 -3.33 -3.36 8.15
CA VAL A 159 -2.51 -2.15 8.35
C VAL A 159 -1.83 -2.16 9.72
N ASN A 160 -2.59 -2.43 10.80
CA ASN A 160 -2.01 -2.47 12.14
C ASN A 160 -0.99 -3.60 12.32
N THR A 161 -1.24 -4.78 11.74
CA THR A 161 -0.28 -5.89 11.77
C THR A 161 0.99 -5.55 10.97
N ALA A 162 0.86 -4.92 9.78
CA ALA A 162 2.00 -4.48 9.01
C ALA A 162 2.85 -3.45 9.77
N LEU A 163 2.22 -2.49 10.45
CA LEU A 163 2.91 -1.51 11.31
C LEU A 163 3.62 -2.18 12.49
N TRP A 164 3.00 -3.18 13.10
CA TRP A 164 3.60 -3.94 14.20
C TRP A 164 4.84 -4.71 13.73
N ILE A 165 4.75 -5.41 12.57
CA ILE A 165 5.89 -6.10 11.95
C ILE A 165 7.03 -5.11 11.66
N ALA A 166 6.70 -3.96 11.06
CA ALA A 166 7.66 -2.97 10.63
C ALA A 166 8.43 -2.27 11.78
N ARG A 167 7.88 -2.26 12.99
CA ARG A 167 8.45 -1.57 14.16
C ARG A 167 9.18 -2.47 15.12
N ASP A 168 9.08 -3.78 14.95
CA ASP A 168 9.68 -4.76 15.88
C ASP A 168 11.14 -5.02 15.54
N GLU A 169 11.93 -5.38 16.54
CA GLU A 169 13.36 -5.75 16.39
C GLU A 169 13.52 -7.11 15.69
N GLN A 170 12.46 -7.93 15.67
CA GLN A 170 12.43 -9.26 15.05
C GLN A 170 11.35 -9.36 13.97
N PRO A 171 11.42 -8.61 12.87
CA PRO A 171 10.34 -8.49 11.89
C PRO A 171 9.98 -9.83 11.22
N ASN A 172 10.96 -10.75 11.06
CA ASN A 172 10.70 -12.08 10.50
C ASN A 172 9.83 -12.93 11.41
N LEU A 173 10.07 -12.90 12.73
CA LEU A 173 9.24 -13.62 13.71
C LEU A 173 7.83 -13.03 13.73
N ARG A 174 7.71 -11.68 13.79
CA ARG A 174 6.41 -11.00 13.79
C ARG A 174 5.61 -11.26 12.52
N LEU A 175 6.26 -11.35 11.36
CA LEU A 175 5.59 -11.73 10.12
C LEU A 175 5.02 -13.16 10.21
N GLN A 176 5.78 -14.12 10.72
CA GLN A 176 5.30 -15.49 10.88
C GLN A 176 4.08 -15.57 11.81
N GLU A 177 4.15 -14.92 12.97
CA GLU A 177 3.02 -14.83 13.92
C GLU A 177 1.80 -14.14 13.29
N GLY A 178 2.01 -13.02 12.59
CA GLY A 178 0.95 -12.30 11.89
C GLY A 178 0.28 -13.13 10.80
N LEU A 179 1.05 -13.88 10.02
CA LEU A 179 0.52 -14.77 8.98
C LEU A 179 -0.30 -15.93 9.59
N GLN A 180 0.14 -16.51 10.71
CA GLN A 180 -0.61 -17.55 11.41
C GLN A 180 -1.94 -17.02 11.96
N ALA A 181 -1.92 -15.84 12.60
CA ALA A 181 -3.13 -15.21 13.12
C ALA A 181 -4.10 -14.81 11.97
N LEU A 182 -3.57 -14.27 10.89
CA LEU A 182 -4.35 -13.93 9.69
C LEU A 182 -5.06 -15.16 9.11
N GLU A 183 -4.39 -16.31 9.03
CA GLU A 183 -4.98 -17.55 8.53
C GLU A 183 -6.21 -17.97 9.35
N LEU A 184 -6.11 -17.92 10.68
CA LEU A 184 -7.23 -18.24 11.57
C LEU A 184 -8.41 -17.28 11.37
N LEU A 185 -8.15 -15.98 11.24
CA LEU A 185 -9.19 -14.98 11.00
C LEU A 185 -9.88 -15.20 9.65
N LEU A 186 -9.13 -15.45 8.59
CA LEU A 186 -9.67 -15.68 7.26
C LEU A 186 -10.50 -16.98 7.20
N GLN A 187 -10.03 -18.06 7.83
CA GLN A 187 -10.80 -19.33 7.89
C GLN A 187 -12.17 -19.16 8.55
N GLY A 188 -12.31 -18.26 9.51
CA GLY A 188 -13.58 -17.92 10.14
C GLY A 188 -14.61 -17.27 9.19
N LEU A 189 -14.19 -16.77 8.03
CA LEU A 189 -15.08 -16.17 7.02
C LEU A 189 -15.73 -17.22 6.11
N LYS A 190 -15.14 -18.40 5.97
CA LYS A 190 -15.68 -19.45 5.09
C LYS A 190 -17.05 -19.91 5.55
N GLN A 191 -17.86 -20.30 4.59
CA GLN A 191 -19.10 -21.03 4.87
C GLN A 191 -18.75 -22.33 5.62
N PRO A 192 -19.42 -22.65 6.74
CA PRO A 192 -19.25 -23.96 7.36
C PRO A 192 -19.64 -25.04 6.35
N VAL A 193 -18.79 -26.03 6.16
CA VAL A 193 -19.12 -27.21 5.36
C VAL A 193 -20.28 -27.90 6.07
N THR A 194 -21.50 -27.75 5.54
CA THR A 194 -22.63 -28.53 6.05
C THR A 194 -22.36 -29.99 5.68
N PRO A 195 -22.22 -30.91 6.64
CA PRO A 195 -22.05 -32.32 6.31
C PRO A 195 -23.27 -32.73 5.49
N ALA A 196 -23.06 -33.36 4.34
CA ALA A 196 -24.12 -33.99 3.58
C ALA A 196 -24.78 -35.04 4.47
N VAL A 197 -26.07 -34.87 4.74
CA VAL A 197 -26.92 -35.83 5.47
C VAL A 197 -27.19 -37.04 4.60
#